data_f12d5eadc29a31bc1cbb3d8f420214af
#
_entry.id   f12d5eadc29a31bc1cbb3d8f420214af
#
_cell.length_a   1.000
_cell.length_b   1.000
_cell.length_c   1.000
_cell.angle_alpha   90.00
_cell.angle_beta   90.00
_cell.angle_gamma   90.00
#
_symmetry.space_group_name_H-M   'P 1'
#
loop_
_entity.id
_entity.type
_entity.pdbx_description
1 polymer ?
#
loop_
_entity_poly.entity_id
_entity_poly.type
_entity_poly.pdbx_seq_one_letter_code
_entity_poly.pdbx_strand_id
1 'polypeptide(L)'
;MKLDLRKLKLRKVNETLQSIDQKRNNKSYTILNPEGNHAICAGLTDDIDVTVKGHVGYYCGGMNQNANITVEGNVGTGVAENMMSGKIHVKGNASQSAGATAHGGFLVIDGDASSRCGISMKGIDIVVKGSVGHMSAFMAQSGNLVVCGDAGEALGDSLYETDIYIKGRVKSLGADCIEKKMDNKHLKKLDKLLKKAKLDKLKSKDFKRYGSERKLYNFKIDNVSNY
;
A
#
# COMPACT_ATOMS: atom_id res chain seq x y z
N MET A 1 20.36 -2.22 15.24
CA MET A 1 21.21 -0.99 15.18
C MET A 1 20.33 0.25 15.26
N LYS A 2 20.74 1.33 15.97
CA LYS A 2 20.02 2.61 16.01
C LYS A 2 20.69 3.63 15.11
N LEU A 3 19.92 4.31 14.27
CA LEU A 3 20.32 5.37 13.34
C LEU A 3 19.56 6.65 13.69
N ASP A 4 20.25 7.68 14.09
CA ASP A 4 19.63 8.94 14.57
C ASP A 4 19.83 10.04 13.51
N LEU A 5 18.72 10.53 12.93
CA LEU A 5 18.72 11.57 11.87
C LEU A 5 19.11 12.97 12.37
N ARG A 6 19.20 13.19 13.68
CA ARG A 6 19.85 14.41 14.23
C ARG A 6 21.37 14.34 14.19
N LYS A 7 21.95 13.12 14.08
CA LYS A 7 23.40 12.89 14.08
C LYS A 7 23.91 12.45 12.71
N LEU A 8 23.06 11.85 11.88
CA LEU A 8 23.41 11.29 10.58
C LEU A 8 22.60 12.00 9.48
N LYS A 9 23.22 12.31 8.36
CA LYS A 9 22.50 12.73 7.16
C LYS A 9 21.64 11.57 6.63
N LEU A 10 20.44 11.88 6.14
CA LEU A 10 19.52 10.87 5.58
C LEU A 10 20.18 9.97 4.53
N ARG A 11 20.98 10.54 3.64
CA ARG A 11 21.74 9.76 2.64
C ARG A 11 22.56 8.65 3.30
N LYS A 12 23.28 8.96 4.40
CA LYS A 12 24.09 7.97 5.12
C LYS A 12 23.22 6.89 5.79
N VAL A 13 22.04 7.27 6.28
CA VAL A 13 21.07 6.30 6.82
C VAL A 13 20.63 5.33 5.74
N ASN A 14 20.17 5.84 4.57
CA ASN A 14 19.74 4.99 3.46
C ASN A 14 20.90 4.14 2.91
N GLU A 15 22.10 4.68 2.73
CA GLU A 15 23.29 3.91 2.34
C GLU A 15 23.56 2.75 3.31
N THR A 16 23.41 2.99 4.62
CA THR A 16 23.59 1.94 5.64
C THR A 16 22.53 0.84 5.51
N LEU A 17 21.29 1.19 5.19
CA LEU A 17 20.21 0.24 4.99
C LEU A 17 20.29 -0.52 3.66
N GLN A 18 20.79 0.14 2.60
CA GLN A 18 20.95 -0.41 1.25
C GLN A 18 22.27 -1.18 1.05
N SER A 19 23.19 -1.11 2.02
CA SER A 19 24.49 -1.77 1.91
C SER A 19 24.31 -3.28 1.74
N ILE A 20 24.71 -3.81 0.57
CA ILE A 20 24.61 -5.22 0.14
C ILE A 20 25.79 -6.03 0.74
N ASP A 21 26.09 -5.83 2.00
CA ASP A 21 27.11 -6.63 2.65
C ASP A 21 26.49 -7.97 3.09
N GLN A 22 26.78 -9.03 2.34
CA GLN A 22 26.33 -10.41 2.64
C GLN A 22 26.80 -10.94 4.01
N LYS A 23 27.71 -10.24 4.69
CA LYS A 23 28.19 -10.55 6.04
C LYS A 23 27.43 -9.79 7.14
N ARG A 24 26.27 -9.20 6.84
CA ARG A 24 25.48 -8.49 7.86
C ARG A 24 25.04 -9.44 8.97
N ASN A 25 25.57 -9.23 10.16
CA ASN A 25 25.10 -9.89 11.39
C ASN A 25 23.80 -9.23 11.93
N ASN A 26 23.43 -8.02 11.48
CA ASN A 26 22.30 -7.27 12.00
C ASN A 26 21.20 -7.09 10.94
N LYS A 27 20.06 -7.70 11.18
CA LYS A 27 18.88 -7.58 10.33
C LYS A 27 17.82 -6.60 10.87
N SER A 28 18.05 -5.95 12.02
CA SER A 28 17.08 -5.06 12.64
C SER A 28 17.65 -3.66 12.88
N TYR A 29 16.93 -2.64 12.41
CA TYR A 29 17.31 -1.22 12.49
C TYR A 29 16.20 -0.40 13.13
N THR A 30 16.58 0.63 13.87
CA THR A 30 15.65 1.62 14.40
C THR A 30 16.13 3.01 13.99
N ILE A 31 15.30 3.74 13.24
CA ILE A 31 15.54 5.13 12.85
C ILE A 31 14.86 6.04 13.86
N LEU A 32 15.64 6.93 14.44
CA LEU A 32 15.19 7.91 15.42
C LEU A 32 15.14 9.31 14.80
N ASN A 33 14.22 10.15 15.29
CA ASN A 33 14.07 11.56 14.92
C ASN A 33 13.94 11.77 13.39
N PRO A 34 12.95 11.13 12.72
CA PRO A 34 12.78 11.28 11.28
C PRO A 34 12.33 12.70 10.88
N GLU A 35 11.64 13.44 11.75
CA GLU A 35 11.28 14.86 11.61
C GLU A 35 10.75 15.24 10.21
N GLY A 36 9.93 14.40 9.61
CA GLY A 36 9.35 14.62 8.28
C GLY A 36 10.32 14.45 7.10
N ASN A 37 11.51 13.92 7.30
CA ASN A 37 12.44 13.66 6.20
C ASN A 37 11.80 12.79 5.11
N HIS A 38 12.11 13.12 3.84
CA HIS A 38 11.60 12.42 2.65
C HIS A 38 12.48 11.22 2.29
N ALA A 39 11.93 10.26 1.54
CA ALA A 39 12.63 9.09 1.00
C ALA A 39 13.38 8.23 2.03
N ILE A 40 12.90 8.19 3.27
CA ILE A 40 13.41 7.27 4.30
C ILE A 40 13.11 5.83 3.87
N CYS A 41 14.10 4.93 3.98
CA CYS A 41 14.00 3.51 3.59
C CYS A 41 13.67 3.30 2.10
N ALA A 42 14.03 4.20 1.20
CA ALA A 42 13.81 4.01 -0.23
C ALA A 42 14.80 2.99 -0.83
N GLY A 43 14.34 2.15 -1.76
CA GLY A 43 15.16 1.21 -2.54
C GLY A 43 15.81 0.10 -1.71
N LEU A 44 15.16 -0.39 -0.66
CA LEU A 44 15.67 -1.49 0.15
C LEU A 44 15.46 -2.83 -0.57
N THR A 45 16.54 -3.58 -0.74
CA THR A 45 16.55 -4.89 -1.44
C THR A 45 16.67 -6.08 -0.50
N ASP A 46 17.20 -5.88 0.70
CA ASP A 46 17.50 -6.93 1.65
C ASP A 46 16.30 -7.25 2.56
N ASP A 47 16.25 -8.49 3.04
CA ASP A 47 15.31 -8.93 4.09
C ASP A 47 15.79 -8.41 5.46
N ILE A 48 15.39 -7.18 5.76
CA ILE A 48 15.70 -6.48 7.01
C ILE A 48 14.44 -5.92 7.65
N ASP A 49 14.46 -5.79 8.96
CA ASP A 49 13.40 -5.13 9.74
C ASP A 49 13.83 -3.69 10.08
N VAL A 50 13.02 -2.72 9.68
CA VAL A 50 13.28 -1.31 9.98
C VAL A 50 12.09 -0.71 10.73
N THR A 51 12.34 -0.15 11.91
CA THR A 51 11.35 0.62 12.67
C THR A 51 11.73 2.10 12.63
N VAL A 52 10.83 2.94 12.13
CA VAL A 52 10.99 4.41 12.10
C VAL A 52 10.16 5.01 13.22
N LYS A 53 10.80 5.68 14.18
CA LYS A 53 10.18 6.28 15.36
C LYS A 53 9.76 7.72 15.12
N GLY A 54 8.58 7.94 14.55
CA GLY A 54 7.99 9.26 14.31
C GLY A 54 7.45 9.44 12.89
N HIS A 55 7.06 10.67 12.58
CA HIS A 55 6.46 11.03 11.29
C HIS A 55 7.52 11.16 10.19
N VAL A 56 7.17 10.73 8.98
CA VAL A 56 8.05 10.79 7.81
C VAL A 56 7.41 11.57 6.67
N GLY A 57 8.23 12.10 5.79
CA GLY A 57 7.81 12.84 4.61
C GLY A 57 7.46 11.92 3.42
N TYR A 58 7.71 12.41 2.21
CA TYR A 58 7.34 11.75 0.95
C TYR A 58 8.20 10.53 0.65
N TYR A 59 7.62 9.57 -0.10
CA TYR A 59 8.31 8.40 -0.67
C TYR A 59 8.97 7.47 0.36
N CYS A 60 8.42 7.39 1.59
CA CYS A 60 8.90 6.44 2.56
C CYS A 60 8.70 4.99 2.05
N GLY A 61 9.77 4.19 2.08
CA GLY A 61 9.74 2.81 1.60
C GLY A 61 9.47 2.66 0.10
N GLY A 62 9.66 3.72 -0.70
CA GLY A 62 9.54 3.66 -2.15
C GLY A 62 10.50 2.61 -2.73
N MET A 63 10.07 1.88 -3.76
CA MET A 63 10.84 0.82 -4.44
C MET A 63 11.35 -0.30 -3.51
N ASN A 64 10.71 -0.49 -2.33
CA ASN A 64 11.08 -1.56 -1.42
C ASN A 64 10.88 -2.94 -2.07
N GLN A 65 11.85 -3.84 -1.92
CA GLN A 65 11.77 -5.21 -2.47
C GLN A 65 11.53 -6.27 -1.39
N ASN A 66 12.28 -6.27 -0.30
CA ASN A 66 12.18 -7.35 0.69
C ASN A 66 12.04 -6.89 2.15
N ALA A 67 12.36 -5.62 2.44
CA ALA A 67 12.38 -5.16 3.82
C ALA A 67 10.97 -5.11 4.44
N ASN A 68 10.93 -5.32 5.76
CA ASN A 68 9.78 -5.08 6.61
C ASN A 68 9.95 -3.72 7.31
N ILE A 69 9.16 -2.72 6.91
CA ILE A 69 9.26 -1.36 7.42
C ILE A 69 8.05 -1.06 8.31
N THR A 70 8.28 -0.63 9.53
CA THR A 70 7.24 -0.13 10.44
C THR A 70 7.48 1.35 10.71
N VAL A 71 6.49 2.20 10.42
CA VAL A 71 6.53 3.63 10.73
C VAL A 71 5.61 3.89 11.93
N GLU A 72 6.17 4.30 13.05
CA GLU A 72 5.42 4.66 14.25
C GLU A 72 5.02 6.14 14.21
N GLY A 73 4.24 6.50 13.19
CA GLY A 73 3.78 7.86 12.93
C GLY A 73 3.01 7.94 11.62
N ASN A 74 2.72 9.17 11.20
CA ASN A 74 2.11 9.45 9.89
C ASN A 74 3.15 9.44 8.78
N VAL A 75 2.70 9.21 7.56
CA VAL A 75 3.57 9.23 6.37
C VAL A 75 3.06 10.23 5.34
N GLY A 76 4.00 10.86 4.65
CA GLY A 76 3.72 11.78 3.55
C GLY A 76 3.27 11.08 2.28
N THR A 77 3.18 11.85 1.19
CA THR A 77 2.76 11.38 -0.14
C THR A 77 3.67 10.26 -0.67
N GLY A 78 3.07 9.24 -1.31
CA GLY A 78 3.81 8.20 -2.01
C GLY A 78 4.50 7.18 -1.10
N VAL A 79 3.97 6.91 0.10
CA VAL A 79 4.46 5.75 0.88
C VAL A 79 4.29 4.47 0.05
N ALA A 80 5.30 3.61 0.04
CA ALA A 80 5.32 2.36 -0.74
C ALA A 80 5.19 2.55 -2.27
N GLU A 81 5.48 3.73 -2.80
CA GLU A 81 5.42 3.96 -4.25
C GLU A 81 6.42 3.05 -4.97
N ASN A 82 5.98 2.41 -6.08
CA ASN A 82 6.75 1.41 -6.82
C ASN A 82 7.28 0.24 -5.98
N MET A 83 6.65 -0.07 -4.85
CA MET A 83 7.04 -1.22 -4.03
C MET A 83 6.93 -2.52 -4.83
N MET A 84 7.94 -3.37 -4.76
CA MET A 84 8.01 -4.64 -5.49
C MET A 84 7.57 -5.83 -4.63
N SER A 85 7.98 -5.85 -3.36
CA SER A 85 7.61 -6.89 -2.39
C SER A 85 7.95 -6.44 -0.95
N GLY A 86 7.89 -7.35 0.03
CA GLY A 86 8.10 -7.05 1.45
C GLY A 86 6.85 -6.51 2.13
N LYS A 87 7.03 -5.78 3.23
CA LYS A 87 5.91 -5.26 4.03
C LYS A 87 6.19 -3.86 4.54
N ILE A 88 5.18 -2.99 4.43
CA ILE A 88 5.19 -1.68 5.08
C ILE A 88 3.97 -1.55 6.00
N HIS A 89 4.20 -1.16 7.25
CA HIS A 89 3.15 -0.95 8.24
C HIS A 89 3.24 0.48 8.79
N VAL A 90 2.24 1.29 8.48
CA VAL A 90 2.08 2.66 8.97
C VAL A 90 1.14 2.64 10.18
N LYS A 91 1.61 3.06 11.34
CA LYS A 91 0.82 3.10 12.59
C LYS A 91 -0.12 4.31 12.68
N GLY A 92 0.11 5.32 11.85
CA GLY A 92 -0.72 6.52 11.74
C GLY A 92 -1.47 6.57 10.41
N ASN A 93 -1.66 7.80 9.93
CA ASN A 93 -2.31 8.10 8.66
C ASN A 93 -1.30 8.17 7.52
N ALA A 94 -1.77 7.94 6.29
CA ALA A 94 -1.02 8.16 5.07
C ALA A 94 -1.61 9.33 4.26
N SER A 95 -0.73 10.15 3.69
CA SER A 95 -1.10 11.21 2.76
C SER A 95 -1.49 10.61 1.38
N GLN A 96 -1.48 11.42 0.34
CA GLN A 96 -1.90 11.04 -1.00
C GLN A 96 -1.03 9.92 -1.60
N SER A 97 -1.62 9.17 -2.52
CA SER A 97 -0.93 8.21 -3.40
C SER A 97 -0.19 7.09 -2.63
N ALA A 98 -0.71 6.67 -1.48
CA ALA A 98 -0.17 5.51 -0.77
C ALA A 98 -0.25 4.25 -1.65
N GLY A 99 0.86 3.53 -1.84
CA GLY A 99 0.94 2.33 -2.67
C GLY A 99 0.83 2.59 -4.18
N ALA A 100 1.08 3.84 -4.62
CA ALA A 100 1.03 4.19 -6.04
C ALA A 100 1.95 3.30 -6.87
N THR A 101 1.46 2.80 -8.01
CA THR A 101 2.21 2.00 -9.00
C THR A 101 2.92 0.76 -8.44
N ALA A 102 2.63 0.37 -7.20
CA ALA A 102 3.30 -0.75 -6.53
C ALA A 102 2.93 -2.10 -7.18
N HIS A 103 3.95 -2.92 -7.44
CA HIS A 103 3.84 -4.20 -8.17
C HIS A 103 3.54 -5.37 -7.25
N GLY A 104 3.84 -5.26 -5.96
CA GLY A 104 3.62 -6.33 -5.01
C GLY A 104 3.89 -5.91 -3.58
N GLY A 105 3.90 -6.90 -2.68
CA GLY A 105 4.09 -6.68 -1.25
C GLY A 105 2.80 -6.44 -0.49
N PHE A 106 2.93 -5.91 0.72
CA PHE A 106 1.81 -5.72 1.63
C PHE A 106 1.92 -4.39 2.39
N LEU A 107 1.03 -3.46 2.13
CA LEU A 107 0.93 -2.18 2.83
C LEU A 107 -0.24 -2.19 3.81
N VAL A 108 0.02 -1.91 5.09
CA VAL A 108 -1.01 -1.72 6.12
C VAL A 108 -0.94 -0.30 6.64
N ILE A 109 -2.08 0.38 6.71
CA ILE A 109 -2.24 1.72 7.29
C ILE A 109 -3.25 1.61 8.42
N ASP A 110 -2.83 1.90 9.66
CA ASP A 110 -3.71 1.77 10.83
C ASP A 110 -4.75 2.90 10.91
N GLY A 111 -4.43 4.08 10.38
CA GLY A 111 -5.35 5.21 10.25
C GLY A 111 -5.99 5.31 8.87
N ASP A 112 -6.23 6.54 8.45
CA ASP A 112 -6.80 6.88 7.14
C ASP A 112 -5.72 6.99 6.06
N ALA A 113 -6.11 6.77 4.81
CA ALA A 113 -5.32 7.16 3.64
C ALA A 113 -6.06 8.25 2.85
N SER A 114 -5.32 9.24 2.37
CA SER A 114 -5.87 10.35 1.62
C SER A 114 -6.24 9.94 0.19
N SER A 115 -6.39 10.91 -0.71
CA SER A 115 -6.75 10.69 -2.10
C SER A 115 -5.74 9.83 -2.86
N ARG A 116 -6.22 9.13 -3.89
CA ARG A 116 -5.42 8.30 -4.80
C ARG A 116 -4.65 7.17 -4.12
N CYS A 117 -5.16 6.64 -2.99
CA CYS A 117 -4.62 5.42 -2.41
C CYS A 117 -4.72 4.26 -3.41
N GLY A 118 -3.61 3.59 -3.73
CA GLY A 118 -3.55 2.52 -4.72
C GLY A 118 -3.67 2.97 -6.18
N ILE A 119 -3.42 4.27 -6.48
CA ILE A 119 -3.40 4.73 -7.88
C ILE A 119 -2.45 3.89 -8.72
N SER A 120 -2.93 3.40 -9.87
CA SER A 120 -2.17 2.60 -10.83
C SER A 120 -1.43 1.40 -10.23
N MET A 121 -1.88 0.87 -9.10
CA MET A 121 -1.25 -0.30 -8.47
C MET A 121 -1.31 -1.52 -9.40
N LYS A 122 -0.26 -2.36 -9.34
CA LYS A 122 -0.01 -3.45 -10.29
C LYS A 122 0.15 -4.83 -9.64
N GLY A 123 -0.36 -4.98 -8.40
CA GLY A 123 -0.31 -6.27 -7.71
C GLY A 123 -0.13 -6.20 -6.19
N ILE A 124 0.11 -5.03 -5.62
CA ILE A 124 0.20 -4.86 -4.18
C ILE A 124 -1.13 -5.18 -3.48
N ASP A 125 -1.04 -5.69 -2.25
CA ASP A 125 -2.15 -5.76 -1.32
C ASP A 125 -2.09 -4.58 -0.34
N ILE A 126 -3.13 -3.74 -0.32
CA ILE A 126 -3.24 -2.58 0.57
C ILE A 126 -4.40 -2.80 1.52
N VAL A 127 -4.17 -2.64 2.82
CA VAL A 127 -5.21 -2.66 3.86
C VAL A 127 -5.19 -1.35 4.63
N VAL A 128 -6.27 -0.57 4.54
CA VAL A 128 -6.49 0.67 5.28
C VAL A 128 -7.53 0.38 6.37
N LYS A 129 -7.14 0.53 7.63
CA LYS A 129 -8.06 0.28 8.76
C LYS A 129 -9.07 1.41 8.96
N GLY A 130 -8.73 2.63 8.53
CA GLY A 130 -9.62 3.77 8.43
C GLY A 130 -10.27 3.90 7.06
N SER A 131 -10.47 5.14 6.62
CA SER A 131 -11.12 5.53 5.38
C SER A 131 -10.11 5.91 4.30
N VAL A 132 -10.57 5.98 3.04
CA VAL A 132 -9.77 6.45 1.91
C VAL A 132 -10.43 7.64 1.21
N GLY A 133 -9.59 8.52 0.64
CA GLY A 133 -10.04 9.73 -0.02
C GLY A 133 -10.46 9.54 -1.47
N HIS A 134 -10.64 10.67 -2.13
CA HIS A 134 -11.04 10.81 -3.53
C HIS A 134 -10.15 10.03 -4.50
N MET A 135 -10.74 9.43 -5.54
CA MET A 135 -10.07 8.68 -6.61
C MET A 135 -9.13 7.56 -6.13
N SER A 136 -9.43 6.92 -5.00
CA SER A 136 -8.67 5.74 -4.58
C SER A 136 -8.85 4.60 -5.58
N ALA A 137 -7.78 3.85 -5.86
CA ALA A 137 -7.66 2.83 -6.91
C ALA A 137 -7.89 3.37 -8.35
N PHE A 138 -7.62 4.67 -8.61
CA PHE A 138 -7.65 5.22 -9.97
C PHE A 138 -6.69 4.47 -10.89
N MET A 139 -7.16 4.00 -12.04
CA MET A 139 -6.40 3.20 -13.02
C MET A 139 -5.66 2.00 -12.41
N ALA A 140 -6.17 1.44 -11.32
CA ALA A 140 -5.56 0.29 -10.66
C ALA A 140 -5.64 -0.95 -11.55
N GLN A 141 -4.49 -1.60 -11.81
CA GLN A 141 -4.37 -2.69 -12.78
C GLN A 141 -4.62 -4.06 -12.15
N SER A 142 -4.02 -4.35 -11.01
CA SER A 142 -4.19 -5.61 -10.29
C SER A 142 -3.86 -5.44 -8.81
N GLY A 143 -4.16 -6.47 -8.00
CA GLY A 143 -3.96 -6.46 -6.56
C GLY A 143 -5.26 -6.25 -5.79
N ASN A 144 -5.16 -5.91 -4.50
CA ASN A 144 -6.32 -5.77 -3.64
C ASN A 144 -6.24 -4.49 -2.80
N LEU A 145 -7.32 -3.72 -2.76
CA LEU A 145 -7.51 -2.60 -1.84
C LEU A 145 -8.60 -2.96 -0.84
N VAL A 146 -8.26 -3.06 0.45
CA VAL A 146 -9.20 -3.34 1.54
C VAL A 146 -9.32 -2.10 2.41
N VAL A 147 -10.55 -1.59 2.60
CA VAL A 147 -10.84 -0.40 3.40
C VAL A 147 -11.87 -0.76 4.47
N CYS A 148 -11.51 -0.57 5.75
CA CYS A 148 -12.41 -0.88 6.86
C CYS A 148 -13.36 0.27 7.20
N GLY A 149 -13.01 1.50 6.80
CA GLY A 149 -13.86 2.70 6.89
C GLY A 149 -14.59 3.01 5.58
N ASP A 150 -14.82 4.29 5.34
CA ASP A 150 -15.53 4.82 4.18
C ASP A 150 -14.58 5.08 3.00
N ALA A 151 -15.13 5.14 1.78
CA ALA A 151 -14.42 5.57 0.58
C ALA A 151 -14.99 6.88 0.03
N GLY A 152 -14.10 7.78 -0.39
CA GLY A 152 -14.45 9.08 -0.98
C GLY A 152 -15.08 8.97 -2.38
N GLU A 153 -15.08 10.08 -3.10
CA GLU A 153 -15.64 10.18 -4.47
C GLU A 153 -14.76 9.47 -5.49
N ALA A 154 -15.39 9.03 -6.58
CA ALA A 154 -14.75 8.43 -7.75
C ALA A 154 -13.87 7.22 -7.40
N LEU A 155 -14.34 6.34 -6.50
CA LEU A 155 -13.64 5.11 -6.16
C LEU A 155 -13.47 4.21 -7.40
N GLY A 156 -12.25 3.75 -7.65
CA GLY A 156 -11.95 2.76 -8.69
C GLY A 156 -12.18 3.27 -10.11
N ASP A 157 -12.04 4.58 -10.35
CA ASP A 157 -12.18 5.13 -11.69
C ASP A 157 -11.18 4.47 -12.65
N SER A 158 -11.68 4.00 -13.79
CA SER A 158 -10.88 3.40 -14.87
C SER A 158 -10.02 2.20 -14.43
N LEU A 159 -10.48 1.43 -13.46
CA LEU A 159 -9.72 0.26 -12.95
C LEU A 159 -9.80 -0.95 -13.90
N TYR A 160 -8.83 -1.86 -13.79
CA TYR A 160 -8.75 -3.10 -14.56
C TYR A 160 -9.14 -4.34 -13.74
N GLU A 161 -8.16 -5.14 -13.29
CA GLU A 161 -8.39 -6.43 -12.60
C GLU A 161 -8.24 -6.35 -11.08
N THR A 162 -8.23 -5.14 -10.53
CA THR A 162 -8.13 -4.93 -9.08
C THR A 162 -9.43 -5.28 -8.38
N ASP A 163 -9.34 -6.00 -7.25
CA ASP A 163 -10.45 -6.17 -6.32
C ASP A 163 -10.41 -5.09 -5.23
N ILE A 164 -11.51 -4.35 -5.06
CA ILE A 164 -11.67 -3.38 -3.97
C ILE A 164 -12.71 -3.93 -2.99
N TYR A 165 -12.38 -3.92 -1.69
CA TYR A 165 -13.27 -4.37 -0.61
C TYR A 165 -13.51 -3.24 0.37
N ILE A 166 -14.75 -2.78 0.52
CA ILE A 166 -15.13 -1.67 1.40
C ILE A 166 -16.12 -2.16 2.45
N LYS A 167 -15.83 -1.91 3.73
CA LYS A 167 -16.77 -2.20 4.83
C LYS A 167 -17.73 -1.05 5.09
N GLY A 168 -17.26 0.18 4.97
CA GLY A 168 -18.05 1.39 5.19
C GLY A 168 -18.86 1.81 3.95
N ARG A 169 -19.19 3.09 3.87
CA ARG A 169 -19.94 3.69 2.78
C ARG A 169 -19.00 4.12 1.65
N VAL A 170 -19.49 4.07 0.41
CA VAL A 170 -18.83 4.62 -0.77
C VAL A 170 -19.58 5.88 -1.18
N LYS A 171 -18.88 7.02 -1.28
CA LYS A 171 -19.51 8.30 -1.63
C LYS A 171 -19.97 8.32 -3.10
N SER A 172 -19.09 7.90 -4.01
CA SER A 172 -19.42 7.65 -5.42
C SER A 172 -18.41 6.69 -6.05
N LEU A 173 -18.83 5.99 -7.10
CA LEU A 173 -17.97 5.17 -7.93
C LEU A 173 -17.41 6.01 -9.08
N GLY A 174 -16.21 5.70 -9.53
CA GLY A 174 -15.60 6.24 -10.73
C GLY A 174 -16.10 5.54 -12.00
N ALA A 175 -15.61 5.99 -13.16
CA ALA A 175 -15.96 5.41 -14.44
C ALA A 175 -15.60 3.92 -14.49
N ASP A 176 -16.50 3.10 -15.04
CA ASP A 176 -16.37 1.63 -15.19
C ASP A 176 -16.25 0.84 -13.86
N CYS A 177 -16.41 1.46 -12.71
CA CYS A 177 -16.40 0.78 -11.41
C CYS A 177 -17.83 0.44 -10.97
N ILE A 178 -18.08 -0.81 -10.64
CA ILE A 178 -19.39 -1.28 -10.14
C ILE A 178 -19.25 -2.17 -8.90
N GLU A 179 -20.31 -2.28 -8.12
CA GLU A 179 -20.41 -3.30 -7.07
C GLU A 179 -20.48 -4.70 -7.72
N LYS A 180 -19.66 -5.61 -7.26
CA LYS A 180 -19.52 -6.99 -7.78
C LYS A 180 -19.98 -8.01 -6.76
N LYS A 181 -20.46 -9.16 -7.23
CA LYS A 181 -20.82 -10.29 -6.36
C LYS A 181 -19.63 -10.76 -5.54
N MET A 182 -19.87 -11.02 -4.27
CA MET A 182 -18.93 -11.64 -3.33
C MET A 182 -19.12 -13.15 -3.35
N ASP A 183 -18.25 -13.88 -4.01
CA ASP A 183 -18.25 -15.35 -4.01
C ASP A 183 -17.28 -15.92 -2.95
N ASN A 184 -17.29 -17.25 -2.78
CA ASN A 184 -16.46 -17.95 -1.79
C ASN A 184 -14.95 -17.72 -2.01
N LYS A 185 -14.49 -17.49 -3.25
CA LYS A 185 -13.09 -17.20 -3.57
C LYS A 185 -12.70 -15.85 -3.01
N HIS A 186 -13.56 -14.84 -3.21
CA HIS A 186 -13.33 -13.47 -2.70
C HIS A 186 -13.40 -13.41 -1.18
N LEU A 187 -14.36 -14.10 -0.54
CA LEU A 187 -14.44 -14.19 0.92
C LEU A 187 -13.16 -14.78 1.52
N LYS A 188 -12.70 -15.93 1.00
CA LYS A 188 -11.45 -16.57 1.45
C LYS A 188 -10.21 -15.69 1.23
N LYS A 189 -10.16 -14.96 0.09
CA LYS A 189 -9.08 -14.01 -0.19
C LYS A 189 -9.08 -12.88 0.84
N LEU A 190 -10.23 -12.25 1.07
CA LEU A 190 -10.37 -11.16 2.03
C LEU A 190 -10.05 -11.60 3.46
N ASP A 191 -10.52 -12.77 3.91
CA ASP A 191 -10.17 -13.31 5.24
C ASP A 191 -8.66 -13.47 5.43
N LYS A 192 -7.93 -13.92 4.38
CA LYS A 192 -6.46 -13.99 4.42
C LYS A 192 -5.82 -12.61 4.57
N LEU A 193 -6.32 -11.60 3.86
CA LEU A 193 -5.82 -10.22 3.93
C LEU A 193 -6.08 -9.61 5.30
N LEU A 194 -7.29 -9.78 5.85
CA LEU A 194 -7.65 -9.31 7.18
C LEU A 194 -6.76 -9.96 8.25
N LYS A 195 -6.56 -11.28 8.19
CA LYS A 195 -5.66 -11.98 9.10
C LYS A 195 -4.22 -11.48 8.99
N LYS A 196 -3.71 -11.29 7.77
CA LYS A 196 -2.36 -10.75 7.53
C LYS A 196 -2.19 -9.33 8.08
N ALA A 197 -3.29 -8.54 8.10
CA ALA A 197 -3.34 -7.20 8.70
C ALA A 197 -3.60 -7.19 10.21
N LYS A 198 -3.73 -8.37 10.86
CA LYS A 198 -4.09 -8.53 12.28
C LYS A 198 -5.49 -7.96 12.60
N LEU A 199 -6.45 -8.20 11.73
CA LEU A 199 -7.85 -7.79 11.83
C LEU A 199 -8.79 -8.99 12.01
N ASP A 200 -8.41 -9.98 12.80
CA ASP A 200 -9.10 -11.27 12.96
C ASP A 200 -10.55 -11.14 13.49
N LYS A 201 -10.90 -10.01 14.07
CA LYS A 201 -12.27 -9.74 14.57
C LYS A 201 -13.23 -9.32 13.45
N LEU A 202 -12.72 -8.86 12.30
CA LEU A 202 -13.55 -8.47 11.15
C LEU A 202 -13.89 -9.71 10.32
N LYS A 203 -15.11 -9.72 9.77
CA LYS A 203 -15.61 -10.82 8.94
C LYS A 203 -15.69 -10.34 7.49
N SER A 204 -15.18 -11.13 6.56
CA SER A 204 -15.20 -10.80 5.13
C SER A 204 -16.61 -10.54 4.59
N LYS A 205 -17.64 -11.17 5.16
CA LYS A 205 -19.06 -10.95 4.80
C LYS A 205 -19.58 -9.54 5.10
N ASP A 206 -18.88 -8.76 5.94
CA ASP A 206 -19.26 -7.39 6.29
C ASP A 206 -18.76 -6.37 5.25
N PHE A 207 -18.09 -6.83 4.20
CA PHE A 207 -17.53 -6.01 3.13
C PHE A 207 -18.32 -6.20 1.83
N LYS A 208 -18.40 -5.12 1.05
CA LYS A 208 -18.82 -5.14 -0.34
C LYS A 208 -17.61 -5.16 -1.26
N ARG A 209 -17.71 -5.83 -2.41
CA ARG A 209 -16.65 -5.87 -3.41
C ARG A 209 -16.99 -4.98 -4.60
N TYR A 210 -15.99 -4.26 -5.10
CA TYR A 210 -16.07 -3.42 -6.29
C TYR A 210 -14.99 -3.84 -7.29
N GLY A 211 -15.25 -3.64 -8.57
CA GLY A 211 -14.35 -3.97 -9.66
C GLY A 211 -14.84 -3.43 -10.99
N SER A 212 -14.05 -3.59 -12.06
CA SER A 212 -14.37 -3.09 -13.40
C SER A 212 -15.61 -3.76 -13.98
N GLU A 213 -16.48 -2.99 -14.59
CA GLU A 213 -17.58 -3.48 -15.45
C GLU A 213 -17.07 -4.01 -16.79
N ARG A 214 -15.81 -3.72 -17.14
CA ARG A 214 -15.13 -4.12 -18.39
C ARG A 214 -15.75 -3.50 -19.64
N LYS A 215 -16.28 -2.30 -19.52
CA LYS A 215 -16.85 -1.55 -20.63
C LYS A 215 -15.90 -0.49 -21.20
N LEU A 216 -15.08 0.09 -20.34
CA LEU A 216 -14.17 1.17 -20.71
C LEU A 216 -13.00 0.70 -21.57
N TYR A 217 -12.50 -0.52 -21.34
CA TYR A 217 -11.38 -1.10 -22.06
C TYR A 217 -11.80 -2.31 -22.87
N ASN A 218 -11.21 -2.47 -24.06
CA ASN A 218 -11.36 -3.69 -24.86
C ASN A 218 -10.47 -4.80 -24.30
N PHE A 219 -11.06 -5.72 -23.52
CA PHE A 219 -10.38 -6.87 -22.95
C PHE A 219 -10.27 -8.06 -23.93
N LYS A 220 -10.86 -7.95 -25.13
CA LYS A 220 -10.74 -8.93 -26.22
C LYS A 220 -9.84 -8.33 -27.27
N ILE A 221 -8.56 -8.66 -27.20
CA ILE A 221 -7.57 -8.21 -28.17
C ILE A 221 -7.23 -9.40 -29.06
N ASP A 222 -7.53 -9.31 -30.36
CA ASP A 222 -7.28 -10.40 -31.33
C ASP A 222 -5.78 -10.70 -31.50
N ASN A 223 -4.89 -9.77 -31.10
CA ASN A 223 -3.44 -9.84 -31.27
C ASN A 223 -2.67 -9.88 -29.93
N VAL A 224 -3.22 -10.49 -28.88
CA VAL A 224 -2.57 -10.60 -27.56
C VAL A 224 -1.15 -11.20 -27.63
N SER A 225 -0.89 -12.07 -28.62
CA SER A 225 0.42 -12.71 -28.82
C SER A 225 1.50 -11.78 -29.39
N ASN A 226 1.16 -10.55 -29.77
CA ASN A 226 2.08 -9.59 -30.39
C ASN A 226 2.59 -8.51 -29.42
N TYR A 227 2.28 -8.64 -28.10
CA TYR A 227 2.69 -7.71 -27.04
C TYR A 227 3.47 -8.41 -25.93
#